data_6e93b8273d7a5fb1f11bb83c52ba3684
#
_entry.id   6e93b8273d7a5fb1f11bb83c52ba3684
#
_cell.length_a   1.000
_cell.length_b   1.000
_cell.length_c   1.000
_cell.angle_alpha   90.00
_cell.angle_beta   90.00
_cell.angle_gamma   90.00
#
_symmetry.space_group_name_H-M   'P 1'
#
loop_
_entity.id
_entity.type
_entity.pdbx_description
1 polymer ?
#
loop_
_entity_poly.entity_id
_entity_poly.type
_entity_poly.pdbx_seq_one_letter_code
_entity_poly.pdbx_strand_id
1 'polypeptide(L)'
;IISESGVAAGVRRIEALTSTGLMKHYKESENVLNQAAKLAKSEPVALVEKIQALYDEIKELSKENEKLKAKLANEAVGDVLSQVVEVKGVKLLATHVEGVGMNELRNLGDQLKEKMGGGVVVIVSTQDGKANVIVMADEDAISKGAHAGNMIKEIAKLVGGGGGGRPNMAQAGGKNPAGAKDAVEAAKTILEGQLK
;
A
#
# COMPACT_ATOMS: atom_id res chain seq x y z
N ILE A 1 -15.46 -33.56 -31.38
CA ILE A 1 -15.82 -32.13 -31.39
C ILE A 1 -14.90 -31.41 -30.42
N ILE A 2 -14.22 -30.38 -30.91
CA ILE A 2 -13.32 -29.53 -30.08
C ILE A 2 -13.94 -28.17 -29.75
N SER A 3 -14.80 -27.67 -30.62
CA SER A 3 -15.53 -26.43 -30.36
C SER A 3 -16.88 -26.40 -31.02
N GLU A 4 -17.77 -25.60 -30.45
CA GLU A 4 -19.05 -25.24 -31.00
C GLU A 4 -19.33 -23.76 -30.74
N SER A 5 -19.66 -22.98 -31.77
CA SER A 5 -19.93 -21.55 -31.64
C SER A 5 -21.04 -21.09 -32.57
N GLY A 6 -21.79 -20.05 -32.20
CA GLY A 6 -22.73 -19.36 -33.08
C GLY A 6 -21.98 -18.44 -34.05
N VAL A 7 -22.29 -18.50 -35.34
CA VAL A 7 -21.68 -17.64 -36.36
C VAL A 7 -22.65 -16.56 -36.84
N ALA A 8 -23.95 -16.90 -36.91
CA ALA A 8 -25.04 -15.99 -37.25
C ALA A 8 -26.36 -16.51 -36.68
N ALA A 9 -27.44 -15.74 -36.81
CA ALA A 9 -28.77 -16.18 -36.37
C ALA A 9 -29.14 -17.49 -37.02
N GLY A 10 -29.33 -18.54 -36.23
CA GLY A 10 -29.71 -19.90 -36.70
C GLY A 10 -28.56 -20.72 -37.32
N VAL A 11 -27.30 -20.20 -37.32
CA VAL A 11 -26.15 -20.92 -37.89
C VAL A 11 -25.13 -21.22 -36.78
N ARG A 12 -24.80 -22.51 -36.63
CA ARG A 12 -23.77 -22.97 -35.65
C ARG A 12 -22.59 -23.59 -36.39
N ARG A 13 -21.39 -23.28 -35.90
CA ARG A 13 -20.14 -23.85 -36.39
C ARG A 13 -19.67 -24.92 -35.41
N ILE A 14 -19.39 -26.10 -35.95
CA ILE A 14 -18.82 -27.22 -35.21
C ILE A 14 -17.44 -27.53 -35.78
N GLU A 15 -16.45 -27.59 -34.91
CA GLU A 15 -15.10 -28.02 -35.25
C GLU A 15 -14.84 -29.40 -34.63
N ALA A 16 -14.35 -30.31 -35.42
CA ALA A 16 -14.04 -31.68 -34.97
C ALA A 16 -12.71 -32.15 -35.54
N LEU A 17 -12.00 -32.94 -34.75
CA LEU A 17 -10.78 -33.63 -35.17
C LEU A 17 -11.06 -35.12 -35.32
N THR A 18 -10.40 -35.74 -36.29
CA THR A 18 -10.46 -37.17 -36.54
C THR A 18 -9.05 -37.75 -36.66
N SER A 19 -8.93 -39.08 -36.48
CA SER A 19 -7.70 -39.85 -36.72
C SER A 19 -6.46 -39.23 -36.03
N THR A 20 -5.39 -39.02 -36.79
CA THR A 20 -4.10 -38.48 -36.31
C THR A 20 -4.20 -37.10 -35.70
N GLY A 21 -5.14 -36.26 -36.18
CA GLY A 21 -5.38 -34.92 -35.62
C GLY A 21 -5.91 -34.98 -34.20
N LEU A 22 -6.82 -35.93 -33.90
CA LEU A 22 -7.31 -36.12 -32.54
C LEU A 22 -6.21 -36.60 -31.59
N MET A 23 -5.40 -37.55 -32.03
CA MET A 23 -4.26 -38.06 -31.21
C MET A 23 -3.23 -36.96 -30.89
N LYS A 24 -2.95 -36.09 -31.85
CA LYS A 24 -2.07 -34.98 -31.66
C LYS A 24 -2.65 -33.99 -30.61
N HIS A 25 -3.90 -33.64 -30.75
CA HIS A 25 -4.59 -32.77 -29.82
C HIS A 25 -4.60 -33.32 -28.36
N TYR A 26 -4.85 -34.61 -28.18
CA TYR A 26 -4.80 -35.26 -26.87
C TYR A 26 -3.39 -35.20 -26.27
N LYS A 27 -2.35 -35.52 -27.05
CA LYS A 27 -0.96 -35.44 -26.59
C LYS A 27 -0.55 -34.05 -26.20
N GLU A 28 -0.98 -33.03 -26.95
CA GLU A 28 -0.71 -31.63 -26.63
C GLU A 28 -1.41 -31.23 -25.29
N SER A 29 -2.68 -31.59 -25.13
CA SER A 29 -3.43 -31.32 -23.91
C SER A 29 -2.84 -32.02 -22.67
N GLU A 30 -2.48 -33.30 -22.82
CA GLU A 30 -1.81 -34.08 -21.77
C GLU A 30 -0.47 -33.46 -21.40
N ASN A 31 0.30 -33.00 -22.38
CA ASN A 31 1.60 -32.37 -22.13
C ASN A 31 1.43 -31.04 -21.34
N VAL A 32 0.45 -30.22 -21.69
CA VAL A 32 0.14 -28.98 -20.95
C VAL A 32 -0.29 -29.31 -19.52
N LEU A 33 -1.13 -30.32 -19.31
CA LEU A 33 -1.57 -30.76 -18.00
C LEU A 33 -0.39 -31.23 -17.15
N ASN A 34 0.49 -32.05 -17.71
CA ASN A 34 1.69 -32.54 -17.03
C ASN A 34 2.66 -31.41 -16.67
N GLN A 35 2.83 -30.42 -17.54
CA GLN A 35 3.63 -29.24 -17.25
C GLN A 35 3.03 -28.42 -16.11
N ALA A 36 1.72 -28.19 -16.12
CA ALA A 36 1.03 -27.45 -15.07
C ALA A 36 1.14 -28.18 -13.72
N ALA A 37 0.94 -29.50 -13.70
CA ALA A 37 1.10 -30.33 -12.50
C ALA A 37 2.53 -30.25 -11.96
N LYS A 38 3.54 -30.33 -12.83
CA LYS A 38 4.95 -30.19 -12.45
C LYS A 38 5.26 -28.83 -11.82
N LEU A 39 4.75 -27.72 -12.38
CA LEU A 39 4.90 -26.38 -11.81
C LEU A 39 4.23 -26.26 -10.44
N ALA A 40 3.07 -26.85 -10.28
CA ALA A 40 2.36 -26.89 -8.99
C ALA A 40 2.95 -27.90 -7.99
N LYS A 41 3.97 -28.67 -8.39
CA LYS A 41 4.54 -29.79 -7.62
C LYS A 41 3.46 -30.80 -7.18
N SER A 42 2.65 -31.24 -8.13
CA SER A 42 1.52 -32.15 -7.95
C SER A 42 1.48 -33.20 -9.06
N GLU A 43 0.73 -34.27 -8.82
CA GLU A 43 0.30 -35.18 -9.87
C GLU A 43 -0.87 -34.57 -10.66
N PRO A 44 -1.04 -34.91 -11.97
CA PRO A 44 -2.10 -34.34 -12.79
C PRO A 44 -3.51 -34.54 -12.21
N VAL A 45 -3.75 -35.66 -11.55
CA VAL A 45 -5.06 -35.99 -10.95
C VAL A 45 -5.37 -35.16 -9.69
N ALA A 46 -4.35 -34.70 -8.97
CA ALA A 46 -4.48 -33.89 -7.77
C ALA A 46 -4.23 -32.38 -8.02
N LEU A 47 -4.08 -31.98 -9.29
CA LEU A 47 -3.71 -30.62 -9.65
C LEU A 47 -4.72 -29.58 -9.19
N VAL A 48 -6.01 -29.86 -9.33
CA VAL A 48 -7.09 -28.92 -8.95
C VAL A 48 -7.06 -28.68 -7.42
N GLU A 49 -6.95 -29.75 -6.65
CA GLU A 49 -6.88 -29.68 -5.18
C GLU A 49 -5.61 -28.92 -4.73
N LYS A 50 -4.49 -29.17 -5.41
CA LYS A 50 -3.22 -28.48 -5.12
C LYS A 50 -3.31 -26.99 -5.41
N ILE A 51 -3.93 -26.60 -6.54
CA ILE A 51 -4.14 -25.19 -6.87
C ILE A 51 -5.04 -24.52 -5.83
N GLN A 52 -6.13 -25.19 -5.42
CA GLN A 52 -7.00 -24.64 -4.37
C GLN A 52 -6.23 -24.42 -3.06
N ALA A 53 -5.44 -25.39 -2.63
CA ALA A 53 -4.61 -25.28 -1.43
C ALA A 53 -3.61 -24.11 -1.51
N LEU A 54 -2.99 -23.90 -2.69
CA LEU A 54 -2.09 -22.77 -2.91
C LEU A 54 -2.82 -21.41 -2.83
N TYR A 55 -4.02 -21.31 -3.35
CA TYR A 55 -4.84 -20.09 -3.22
C TYR A 55 -5.20 -19.81 -1.76
N ASP A 56 -5.55 -20.84 -1.00
CA ASP A 56 -5.90 -20.69 0.42
C ASP A 56 -4.67 -20.27 1.23
N GLU A 57 -3.49 -20.86 0.96
CA GLU A 57 -2.22 -20.49 1.57
C GLU A 57 -1.83 -19.04 1.28
N ILE A 58 -1.96 -18.60 0.01
CA ILE A 58 -1.70 -17.20 -0.37
C ILE A 58 -2.62 -16.25 0.39
N LYS A 59 -3.89 -16.61 0.54
CA LYS A 59 -4.86 -15.80 1.27
C LYS A 59 -4.54 -15.70 2.76
N GLU A 60 -4.11 -16.79 3.38
CA GLU A 60 -3.68 -16.81 4.78
C GLU A 60 -2.40 -16.00 5.00
N LEU A 61 -1.38 -16.22 4.15
CA LEU A 61 -0.13 -15.45 4.21
C LEU A 61 -0.35 -13.95 4.00
N SER A 62 -1.26 -13.56 3.10
CA SER A 62 -1.62 -12.16 2.91
C SER A 62 -2.23 -11.56 4.17
N LYS A 63 -3.16 -12.26 4.83
CA LYS A 63 -3.77 -11.81 6.09
C LYS A 63 -2.76 -11.73 7.23
N GLU A 64 -1.85 -12.70 7.32
CA GLU A 64 -0.80 -12.68 8.34
C GLU A 64 0.16 -11.53 8.12
N ASN A 65 0.54 -11.27 6.87
CA ASN A 65 1.38 -10.12 6.51
C ASN A 65 0.74 -8.78 6.89
N GLU A 66 -0.57 -8.63 6.63
CA GLU A 66 -1.34 -7.44 7.05
C GLU A 66 -1.36 -7.30 8.59
N LYS A 67 -1.58 -8.40 9.31
CA LYS A 67 -1.56 -8.40 10.79
C LYS A 67 -0.19 -8.03 11.35
N LEU A 68 0.88 -8.59 10.78
CA LEU A 68 2.25 -8.30 11.21
C LEU A 68 2.62 -6.85 10.93
N LYS A 69 2.25 -6.31 9.77
CA LYS A 69 2.43 -4.89 9.45
C LYS A 69 1.68 -3.98 10.42
N ALA A 70 0.43 -4.31 10.74
CA ALA A 70 -0.36 -3.55 11.71
C ALA A 70 0.24 -3.63 13.13
N LYS A 71 0.81 -4.78 13.51
CA LYS A 71 1.48 -4.96 14.80
C LYS A 71 2.75 -4.13 14.90
N LEU A 72 3.60 -4.16 13.88
CA LEU A 72 4.80 -3.32 13.79
C LEU A 72 4.46 -1.82 13.83
N ALA A 73 3.41 -1.40 13.13
CA ALA A 73 2.94 -0.03 13.18
C ALA A 73 2.45 0.37 14.58
N ASN A 74 1.77 -0.53 15.30
CA ASN A 74 1.31 -0.26 16.67
C ASN A 74 2.43 -0.24 17.72
N GLU A 75 3.45 -1.06 17.59
CA GLU A 75 4.62 -1.06 18.48
C GLU A 75 5.46 0.21 18.29
N ALA A 76 5.62 0.66 17.04
CA ALA A 76 6.26 1.95 16.73
C ALA A 76 5.52 3.15 17.35
N VAL A 77 4.20 3.05 17.56
CA VAL A 77 3.38 4.13 18.15
C VAL A 77 3.78 4.48 19.59
N GLY A 78 4.19 3.49 20.38
CA GLY A 78 4.58 3.73 21.79
C GLY A 78 5.81 4.63 21.93
N ASP A 79 6.85 4.33 21.17
CA ASP A 79 8.12 5.09 21.17
C ASP A 79 7.96 6.45 20.49
N VAL A 80 7.08 6.54 19.51
CA VAL A 80 6.85 7.74 18.72
C VAL A 80 6.12 8.83 19.52
N LEU A 81 5.22 8.48 20.43
CA LEU A 81 4.52 9.46 21.26
C LEU A 81 5.47 10.19 22.24
N SER A 82 6.62 9.61 22.58
CA SER A 82 7.64 10.29 23.36
C SER A 82 8.34 11.43 22.60
N GLN A 83 8.21 11.48 21.27
CA GLN A 83 8.79 12.49 20.39
C GLN A 83 7.88 13.70 20.17
N VAL A 84 6.71 13.75 20.81
CA VAL A 84 5.82 14.91 20.73
C VAL A 84 6.51 16.14 21.28
N VAL A 85 6.54 17.20 20.47
CA VAL A 85 7.06 18.52 20.87
C VAL A 85 5.95 19.54 20.80
N GLU A 86 6.02 20.57 21.61
CA GLU A 86 5.10 21.69 21.56
C GLU A 86 5.71 22.85 20.76
N VAL A 87 4.98 23.37 19.80
CA VAL A 87 5.38 24.49 18.94
C VAL A 87 4.30 25.56 19.03
N LYS A 88 4.58 26.69 19.67
CA LYS A 88 3.64 27.83 19.87
C LYS A 88 2.24 27.37 20.37
N GLY A 89 2.19 26.44 21.33
CA GLY A 89 0.94 25.94 21.91
C GLY A 89 0.18 24.94 21.02
N VAL A 90 0.83 24.38 20.01
CA VAL A 90 0.35 23.27 19.19
C VAL A 90 1.28 22.07 19.34
N LYS A 91 0.72 20.89 19.62
CA LYS A 91 1.50 19.66 19.67
C LYS A 91 1.89 19.23 18.25
N LEU A 92 3.16 18.93 18.06
CA LEU A 92 3.69 18.37 16.82
C LEU A 92 4.30 17.01 17.09
N LEU A 93 3.89 16.03 16.32
CA LEU A 93 4.55 14.74 16.21
C LEU A 93 5.09 14.60 14.80
N ALA A 94 6.41 14.50 14.65
CA ALA A 94 7.06 14.24 13.37
C ALA A 94 7.91 12.99 13.49
N THR A 95 7.67 11.98 12.63
CA THR A 95 8.35 10.70 12.71
C THR A 95 8.59 10.06 11.34
N HIS A 96 9.61 9.18 11.30
CA HIS A 96 9.91 8.34 10.16
C HIS A 96 9.62 6.88 10.47
N VAL A 97 8.98 6.18 9.55
CA VAL A 97 8.69 4.73 9.63
C VAL A 97 9.15 4.04 8.34
N GLU A 98 9.41 2.75 8.40
CA GLU A 98 9.83 1.98 7.24
C GLU A 98 8.78 0.95 6.83
N GLY A 99 8.64 0.70 5.52
CA GLY A 99 7.80 -0.36 4.98
C GLY A 99 6.29 -0.14 5.07
N VAL A 100 5.85 1.08 5.38
CA VAL A 100 4.43 1.42 5.55
C VAL A 100 3.90 2.10 4.30
N GLY A 101 2.84 1.55 3.71
CA GLY A 101 2.17 2.11 2.54
C GLY A 101 1.27 3.31 2.86
N MET A 102 0.79 4.01 1.83
CA MET A 102 0.02 5.25 2.04
C MET A 102 -1.30 5.03 2.79
N ASN A 103 -1.97 3.90 2.60
CA ASN A 103 -3.23 3.61 3.31
C ASN A 103 -3.00 3.34 4.80
N GLU A 104 -1.96 2.58 5.11
CA GLU A 104 -1.53 2.29 6.47
C GLU A 104 -1.03 3.57 7.17
N LEU A 105 -0.33 4.46 6.44
CA LEU A 105 0.08 5.76 6.97
C LEU A 105 -1.09 6.64 7.40
N ARG A 106 -2.20 6.61 6.67
CA ARG A 106 -3.43 7.33 7.07
C ARG A 106 -3.96 6.80 8.40
N ASN A 107 -4.11 5.48 8.49
CA ASN A 107 -4.60 4.85 9.71
C ASN A 107 -3.68 5.13 10.90
N LEU A 108 -2.37 5.07 10.69
CA LEU A 108 -1.36 5.40 11.71
C LEU A 108 -1.45 6.88 12.13
N GLY A 109 -1.60 7.78 11.17
CA GLY A 109 -1.75 9.21 11.43
C GLY A 109 -2.99 9.54 12.26
N ASP A 110 -4.13 8.92 11.95
CA ASP A 110 -5.36 9.10 12.73
C ASP A 110 -5.22 8.56 14.15
N GLN A 111 -4.61 7.38 14.33
CA GLN A 111 -4.34 6.81 15.66
C GLN A 111 -3.38 7.66 16.49
N LEU A 112 -2.31 8.17 15.88
CA LEU A 112 -1.34 9.02 16.55
C LEU A 112 -1.96 10.36 16.97
N LYS A 113 -2.74 10.97 16.09
CA LYS A 113 -3.47 12.21 16.37
C LYS A 113 -4.45 12.04 17.53
N GLU A 114 -5.20 10.92 17.56
CA GLU A 114 -6.13 10.60 18.66
C GLU A 114 -5.38 10.39 19.98
N LYS A 115 -4.33 9.56 20.00
CA LYS A 115 -3.55 9.26 21.20
C LYS A 115 -2.80 10.47 21.75
N MET A 116 -2.36 11.38 20.88
CA MET A 116 -1.72 12.64 21.26
C MET A 116 -2.71 13.66 21.85
N GLY A 117 -4.01 13.43 21.66
CA GLY A 117 -5.06 14.34 22.09
C GLY A 117 -5.12 15.63 21.25
N GLY A 118 -4.89 15.51 19.96
CA GLY A 118 -4.92 16.59 18.98
C GLY A 118 -3.56 17.17 18.62
N GLY A 119 -3.53 18.11 17.64
CA GLY A 119 -2.33 18.78 17.15
C GLY A 119 -2.00 18.41 15.69
N VAL A 120 -0.71 18.46 15.35
CA VAL A 120 -0.20 18.17 14.00
C VAL A 120 0.63 16.88 14.01
N VAL A 121 0.35 16.00 13.10
CA VAL A 121 1.10 14.75 12.89
C VAL A 121 1.72 14.77 11.49
N VAL A 122 3.02 14.53 11.42
CA VAL A 122 3.79 14.37 10.18
C VAL A 122 4.45 12.99 10.21
N ILE A 123 4.11 12.15 9.24
CA ILE A 123 4.73 10.84 9.12
C ILE A 123 5.37 10.73 7.74
N VAL A 124 6.62 10.36 7.72
CA VAL A 124 7.36 10.02 6.51
C VAL A 124 7.60 8.51 6.50
N SER A 125 7.23 7.83 5.43
CA SER A 125 7.53 6.41 5.26
C SER A 125 8.44 6.21 4.07
N THR A 126 9.37 5.26 4.22
CA THR A 126 10.22 4.82 3.11
C THR A 126 9.92 3.37 2.78
N GLN A 127 9.57 3.11 1.52
CA GLN A 127 9.26 1.79 1.01
C GLN A 127 9.65 1.67 -0.47
N ASP A 128 10.29 0.56 -0.86
CA ASP A 128 10.63 0.24 -2.26
C ASP A 128 11.34 1.39 -3.00
N GLY A 129 12.27 2.09 -2.31
CA GLY A 129 13.04 3.19 -2.88
C GLY A 129 12.23 4.48 -3.08
N LYS A 130 11.04 4.58 -2.50
CA LYS A 130 10.16 5.75 -2.53
C LYS A 130 9.90 6.26 -1.12
N ALA A 131 9.57 7.54 -1.02
CA ALA A 131 9.09 8.14 0.22
C ALA A 131 7.61 8.50 0.08
N ASN A 132 6.82 8.15 1.09
CA ASN A 132 5.44 8.58 1.25
C ASN A 132 5.36 9.51 2.46
N VAL A 133 4.65 10.60 2.34
CA VAL A 133 4.50 11.59 3.41
C VAL A 133 3.03 11.87 3.65
N ILE A 134 2.64 11.91 4.90
CA ILE A 134 1.31 12.38 5.31
C ILE A 134 1.46 13.48 6.38
N VAL A 135 0.62 14.49 6.28
CA VAL A 135 0.47 15.54 7.28
C VAL A 135 -0.99 15.61 7.67
N MET A 136 -1.26 15.57 8.96
CA MET A 136 -2.61 15.73 9.52
C MET A 136 -2.61 16.82 10.58
N ALA A 137 -3.67 17.61 10.61
CA ALA A 137 -3.89 18.64 11.62
C ALA A 137 -5.33 18.56 12.14
N ASP A 138 -5.52 18.80 13.42
CA ASP A 138 -6.85 18.93 14.00
C ASP A 138 -7.41 20.36 13.84
N GLU A 139 -8.65 20.55 14.25
CA GLU A 139 -9.34 21.84 14.11
C GLU A 139 -8.71 22.93 14.98
N ASP A 140 -8.20 22.59 16.16
CA ASP A 140 -7.53 23.53 17.07
C ASP A 140 -6.21 24.03 16.46
N ALA A 141 -5.39 23.14 15.96
CA ALA A 141 -4.15 23.49 15.25
C ALA A 141 -4.41 24.35 14.01
N ILE A 142 -5.46 24.03 13.24
CA ILE A 142 -5.86 24.80 12.06
C ILE A 142 -6.30 26.20 12.47
N SER A 143 -7.07 26.35 13.53
CA SER A 143 -7.49 27.66 14.04
C SER A 143 -6.32 28.55 14.46
N LYS A 144 -5.23 27.95 14.90
CA LYS A 144 -3.95 28.62 15.25
C LYS A 144 -3.05 28.91 14.06
N GLY A 145 -3.42 28.45 12.86
CA GLY A 145 -2.73 28.74 11.60
C GLY A 145 -2.07 27.55 10.93
N ALA A 146 -2.09 26.34 11.52
CA ALA A 146 -1.56 25.15 10.88
C ALA A 146 -2.34 24.80 9.62
N HIS A 147 -1.64 24.39 8.55
CA HIS A 147 -2.26 24.03 7.28
C HIS A 147 -1.51 22.85 6.63
N ALA A 148 -2.04 21.65 6.77
CA ALA A 148 -1.40 20.43 6.27
C ALA A 148 -1.04 20.52 4.77
N GLY A 149 -1.91 21.09 3.94
CA GLY A 149 -1.66 21.27 2.51
C GLY A 149 -0.49 22.20 2.17
N ASN A 150 -0.17 23.16 3.02
CA ASN A 150 1.00 24.02 2.85
C ASN A 150 2.25 23.34 3.38
N MET A 151 2.18 22.70 4.56
CA MET A 151 3.28 21.92 5.11
C MET A 151 3.77 20.85 4.14
N ILE A 152 2.83 20.08 3.57
CA ILE A 152 3.18 18.97 2.68
C ILE A 152 3.93 19.44 1.43
N LYS A 153 3.65 20.62 0.89
CA LYS A 153 4.34 21.16 -0.28
C LYS A 153 5.83 21.44 -0.02
N GLU A 154 6.14 21.93 1.18
CA GLU A 154 7.53 22.15 1.58
C GLU A 154 8.24 20.85 1.89
N ILE A 155 7.61 19.97 2.65
CA ILE A 155 8.16 18.66 3.03
C ILE A 155 8.39 17.78 1.79
N ALA A 156 7.48 17.79 0.82
CA ALA A 156 7.59 17.01 -0.41
C ALA A 156 8.82 17.36 -1.26
N LYS A 157 9.31 18.59 -1.20
CA LYS A 157 10.54 19.01 -1.90
C LYS A 157 11.75 18.25 -1.37
N LEU A 158 11.83 18.00 -0.07
CA LEU A 158 12.94 17.31 0.58
C LEU A 158 13.02 15.83 0.19
N VAL A 159 11.88 15.21 -0.04
CA VAL A 159 11.79 13.82 -0.52
C VAL A 159 11.78 13.70 -2.05
N GLY A 160 12.08 14.78 -2.77
CA GLY A 160 12.13 14.79 -4.23
C GLY A 160 10.78 14.45 -4.89
N GLY A 161 9.71 15.00 -4.36
CA GLY A 161 8.36 14.71 -4.80
C GLY A 161 7.42 15.89 -4.82
N GLY A 162 6.14 15.59 -4.91
CA GLY A 162 5.06 16.55 -4.88
C GLY A 162 3.84 16.01 -4.15
N GLY A 163 3.04 16.90 -3.65
CA GLY A 163 1.84 16.53 -2.92
C GLY A 163 0.92 17.71 -2.70
N GLY A 164 -0.18 17.45 -2.04
CA GLY A 164 -1.18 18.44 -1.71
C GLY A 164 -2.29 17.85 -0.85
N GLY A 165 -3.22 18.69 -0.50
CA GLY A 165 -4.37 18.29 0.31
C GLY A 165 -5.10 19.46 0.89
N ARG A 166 -5.97 19.16 1.84
CA ARG A 166 -6.78 20.12 2.58
C ARG A 166 -6.02 20.60 3.83
N PRO A 167 -6.54 21.63 4.53
CA PRO A 167 -5.91 22.08 5.78
C PRO A 167 -5.78 21.01 6.85
N ASN A 168 -6.73 20.09 6.93
CA ASN A 168 -6.76 19.01 7.92
C ASN A 168 -5.97 17.76 7.54
N MET A 169 -5.74 17.52 6.24
CA MET A 169 -4.99 16.35 5.77
C MET A 169 -4.40 16.59 4.39
N ALA A 170 -3.11 16.25 4.23
CA ALA A 170 -2.41 16.31 2.96
C ALA A 170 -1.43 15.13 2.84
N GLN A 171 -1.14 14.74 1.61
CA GLN A 171 -0.24 13.62 1.32
C GLN A 171 0.67 13.94 0.13
N ALA A 172 1.86 13.35 0.15
CA ALA A 172 2.84 13.48 -0.92
C ALA A 172 3.55 12.14 -1.16
N GLY A 173 4.08 11.99 -2.37
CA GLY A 173 5.00 10.93 -2.73
C GLY A 173 6.29 11.52 -3.29
N GLY A 174 7.43 10.90 -2.97
CA GLY A 174 8.75 11.32 -3.44
C GLY A 174 9.61 10.14 -3.89
N LYS A 175 10.64 10.45 -4.70
CA LYS A 175 11.59 9.47 -5.24
C LYS A 175 12.92 9.45 -4.48
N ASN A 176 13.07 10.30 -3.45
CA ASN A 176 14.27 10.42 -2.63
C ASN A 176 14.00 9.97 -1.19
N PRO A 177 14.14 8.67 -0.86
CA PRO A 177 13.94 8.19 0.51
C PRO A 177 15.02 8.69 1.47
N ALA A 178 16.21 9.08 0.99
CA ALA A 178 17.28 9.62 1.83
C ALA A 178 16.89 10.95 2.51
N GLY A 179 16.00 11.73 1.87
CA GLY A 179 15.48 12.99 2.43
C GLY A 179 14.44 12.82 3.55
N ALA A 180 14.12 11.59 3.96
CA ALA A 180 13.08 11.33 4.95
C ALA A 180 13.41 11.93 6.34
N LYS A 181 14.67 11.88 6.78
CA LYS A 181 15.11 12.45 8.03
C LYS A 181 15.03 13.97 8.00
N ASP A 182 15.52 14.59 6.94
CA ASP A 182 15.46 16.04 6.74
C ASP A 182 14.01 16.52 6.72
N ALA A 183 13.11 15.74 6.11
CA ALA A 183 11.68 16.02 6.06
C ALA A 183 11.02 16.02 7.45
N VAL A 184 11.41 15.09 8.33
CA VAL A 184 10.94 15.03 9.71
C VAL A 184 11.47 16.22 10.53
N GLU A 185 12.75 16.54 10.41
CA GLU A 185 13.38 17.67 11.13
C GLU A 185 12.80 19.02 10.68
N ALA A 186 12.58 19.19 9.37
CA ALA A 186 12.02 20.42 8.82
C ALA A 186 10.56 20.66 9.24
N ALA A 187 9.81 19.62 9.60
CA ALA A 187 8.40 19.73 9.98
C ALA A 187 8.17 20.75 11.11
N LYS A 188 9.07 20.79 12.09
CA LYS A 188 9.00 21.75 13.21
C LYS A 188 9.12 23.18 12.73
N THR A 189 10.14 23.49 11.95
CA THR A 189 10.40 24.84 11.43
C THR A 189 9.28 25.32 10.49
N ILE A 190 8.77 24.41 9.67
CA ILE A 190 7.66 24.70 8.74
C ILE A 190 6.39 25.03 9.53
N LEU A 191 6.06 24.23 10.56
CA LEU A 191 4.90 24.50 11.40
C LEU A 191 5.05 25.82 12.15
N GLU A 192 6.23 26.06 12.75
CA GLU A 192 6.53 27.31 13.49
C GLU A 192 6.33 28.57 12.62
N GLY A 193 6.67 28.48 11.34
CA GLY A 193 6.45 29.56 10.36
C GLY A 193 4.98 29.78 9.98
N GLN A 194 4.10 28.80 10.19
CA GLN A 194 2.66 28.92 9.91
C GLN A 194 1.85 29.45 11.11
N LEU A 195 2.27 29.05 12.30
CA LEU A 195 1.57 29.44 13.52
C LEU A 195 1.79 30.92 13.85
N LYS A 196 0.70 31.56 14.23
CA LYS A 196 0.66 32.98 14.62
C LYS A 196 1.19 33.22 16.03
#